data_34f890344a5bf6d34195a92d8a8af599
#
_entry.id   34f890344a5bf6d34195a92d8a8af599
#
_cell.length_a   1.000
_cell.length_b   1.000
_cell.length_c   1.000
_cell.angle_alpha   90.00
_cell.angle_beta   90.00
_cell.angle_gamma   90.00
#
_symmetry.space_group_name_H-M   'P 1'
#
loop_
_entity.id
_entity.type
_entity.pdbx_description
1 polymer ?
#
loop_
_entity_poly.entity_id
_entity_poly.type
_entity_poly.pdbx_seq_one_letter_code
_entity_poly.pdbx_strand_id
1 'polypeptide(L)'
;RAIETWREPPDFEKIKKNMFQVAKPDVVYGMFIAEALDKKADYADDEGKKFDFGKMCDRDTQNIWGEHTCEPTFSSREYRGYLKFITRKAIDLGVQSFMFGQIYRQESSMRNYAPEIIRDIRNYAKKKGVDVVIGAQTGSITDAKYLALFDYIEGGVGIDGRGDIESGPCLSRKESCWALLWHPVYAGKAKNVLLHLDWTGVTYDDLDVFARMSQKKRAQTLRNLYSYFVSQDMGFLMPYFGVLDRTNGGCFGPKKRFYSPSDAYSCKDEKAITAIFEGK
;
A
#
# COMPACT_ATOMS: atom_id res chain seq x y z
N ARG A 1 3.00 8.25 4.23
CA ARG A 1 1.54 8.33 4.00
C ARG A 1 0.94 9.30 4.99
N ALA A 2 0.11 10.23 4.53
CA ALA A 2 -0.62 11.16 5.38
C ALA A 2 -2.03 10.66 5.70
N ILE A 3 -2.60 9.85 4.80
CA ILE A 3 -3.95 9.32 4.87
C ILE A 3 -3.93 7.82 4.60
N GLU A 4 -4.70 7.08 5.39
CA GLU A 4 -5.00 5.68 5.15
C GLU A 4 -6.48 5.43 5.44
N THR A 5 -7.14 4.65 4.56
CA THR A 5 -8.60 4.40 4.67
C THR A 5 -8.92 2.97 5.11
N TRP A 6 -7.97 2.27 5.72
CA TRP A 6 -8.20 0.91 6.21
C TRP A 6 -9.31 0.88 7.26
N ARG A 7 -10.47 0.36 6.85
CA ARG A 7 -11.70 0.21 7.64
C ARG A 7 -12.38 1.53 8.05
N GLU A 8 -11.66 2.61 8.20
CA GLU A 8 -12.18 3.89 8.69
C GLU A 8 -12.11 4.96 7.60
N PRO A 9 -13.16 5.78 7.43
CA PRO A 9 -13.09 6.94 6.56
C PRO A 9 -12.11 8.00 7.11
N PRO A 10 -11.49 8.82 6.25
CA PRO A 10 -10.48 9.77 6.68
C PRO A 10 -11.07 10.94 7.47
N ASP A 11 -10.50 11.24 8.63
CA ASP A 11 -10.74 12.47 9.40
C ASP A 11 -9.86 13.59 8.84
N PHE A 12 -10.39 14.36 7.90
CA PHE A 12 -9.64 15.43 7.22
C PHE A 12 -9.21 16.57 8.12
N GLU A 13 -9.91 16.86 9.22
CA GLU A 13 -9.51 17.90 10.17
C GLU A 13 -8.25 17.46 10.94
N LYS A 14 -8.25 16.22 11.41
CA LYS A 14 -7.09 15.62 12.08
C LYS A 14 -5.89 15.51 11.13
N ILE A 15 -6.14 15.07 9.89
CA ILE A 15 -5.11 14.94 8.85
C ILE A 15 -4.48 16.30 8.55
N LYS A 16 -5.28 17.33 8.33
CA LYS A 16 -4.82 18.71 8.09
C LYS A 16 -3.91 19.19 9.22
N LYS A 17 -4.34 19.00 10.47
CA LYS A 17 -3.54 19.35 11.65
C LYS A 17 -2.19 18.62 11.66
N ASN A 18 -2.19 17.32 11.39
CA ASN A 18 -0.98 16.51 11.39
C ASN A 18 -0.04 16.91 10.24
N MET A 19 -0.56 17.14 9.04
CA MET A 19 0.24 17.59 7.90
C MET A 19 0.89 18.95 8.18
N PHE A 20 0.16 19.86 8.80
CA PHE A 20 0.71 21.17 9.20
C PHE A 20 1.85 21.04 10.23
N GLN A 21 1.73 20.13 11.20
CA GLN A 21 2.78 19.88 12.19
C GLN A 21 4.06 19.27 11.61
N VAL A 22 3.92 18.48 10.54
CA VAL A 22 5.03 17.78 9.88
C VAL A 22 5.53 18.55 8.64
N ALA A 23 4.95 19.73 8.35
CA ALA A 23 5.28 20.51 7.17
C ALA A 23 6.79 20.67 7.00
N LYS A 24 7.33 20.02 5.96
CA LYS A 24 8.72 20.11 5.53
C LYS A 24 8.74 20.42 4.03
N PRO A 25 9.70 21.22 3.55
CA PRO A 25 9.91 21.34 2.12
C PRO A 25 10.22 19.96 1.52
N ASP A 26 9.82 19.74 0.31
CA ASP A 26 10.10 18.51 -0.48
C ASP A 26 9.43 17.21 0.03
N VAL A 27 8.40 17.30 0.87
CA VAL A 27 7.60 16.14 1.28
C VAL A 27 6.38 16.00 0.37
N VAL A 28 6.29 14.86 -0.31
CA VAL A 28 5.09 14.44 -1.04
C VAL A 28 4.16 13.69 -0.08
N TYR A 29 2.97 14.25 0.15
CA TYR A 29 1.96 13.59 0.97
C TYR A 29 1.18 12.56 0.14
N GLY A 30 0.98 11.36 0.72
CA GLY A 30 0.30 10.26 0.07
C GLY A 30 -0.95 9.80 0.79
N MET A 31 -1.92 9.31 0.02
CA MET A 31 -3.13 8.64 0.48
C MET A 31 -3.11 7.17 0.03
N PHE A 32 -3.25 6.27 0.98
CA PHE A 32 -3.51 4.86 0.72
C PHE A 32 -5.01 4.59 0.76
N ILE A 33 -5.56 4.14 -0.35
CA ILE A 33 -6.97 3.78 -0.51
C ILE A 33 -7.07 2.27 -0.33
N ALA A 34 -7.46 1.85 0.87
CA ALA A 34 -7.48 0.44 1.22
C ALA A 34 -8.67 -0.31 0.60
N GLU A 35 -8.48 -1.61 0.46
CA GLU A 35 -9.48 -2.57 -0.01
C GLU A 35 -10.44 -3.06 1.08
N ALA A 36 -10.48 -2.40 2.22
CA ALA A 36 -11.31 -2.77 3.37
C ALA A 36 -12.15 -1.59 3.88
N LEU A 37 -13.45 -1.81 4.01
CA LEU A 37 -14.39 -0.87 4.61
C LEU A 37 -15.06 -1.48 5.86
N ASP A 38 -15.41 -0.65 6.84
CA ASP A 38 -16.36 -1.00 7.88
C ASP A 38 -17.77 -0.57 7.46
N LYS A 39 -18.68 -1.53 7.34
CA LYS A 39 -20.10 -1.28 6.95
C LYS A 39 -20.86 -0.40 7.91
N LYS A 40 -20.39 -0.29 9.15
CA LYS A 40 -20.99 0.54 10.20
C LYS A 40 -20.38 1.93 10.30
N ALA A 41 -19.41 2.26 9.45
CA ALA A 41 -18.82 3.59 9.46
C ALA A 41 -19.92 4.67 9.24
N ASP A 42 -19.86 5.72 10.06
CA ASP A 42 -20.74 6.89 9.95
C ASP A 42 -19.94 8.06 9.39
N TYR A 43 -20.17 8.39 8.15
CA TYR A 43 -19.43 9.43 7.44
C TYR A 43 -20.35 10.17 6.45
N ALA A 44 -20.17 11.48 6.36
CA ALA A 44 -20.96 12.33 5.49
C ALA A 44 -20.06 13.24 4.63
N ASP A 45 -20.59 13.72 3.52
CA ASP A 45 -19.97 14.78 2.74
C ASP A 45 -20.14 16.16 3.40
N ASP A 46 -19.59 17.20 2.78
CA ASP A 46 -19.63 18.57 3.29
C ASP A 46 -21.04 19.18 3.34
N GLU A 47 -22.02 18.58 2.63
CA GLU A 47 -23.42 18.96 2.64
C GLU A 47 -24.22 18.19 3.71
N GLY A 48 -23.58 17.30 4.45
CA GLY A 48 -24.17 16.45 5.49
C GLY A 48 -24.87 15.19 4.94
N LYS A 49 -24.72 14.88 3.65
CA LYS A 49 -25.27 13.66 3.06
C LYS A 49 -24.41 12.47 3.48
N LYS A 50 -25.04 11.54 4.20
CA LYS A 50 -24.38 10.31 4.65
C LYS A 50 -24.11 9.35 3.50
N PHE A 51 -22.94 8.72 3.56
CA PHE A 51 -22.57 7.61 2.70
C PHE A 51 -23.09 6.29 3.29
N ASP A 52 -23.62 5.42 2.43
CA ASP A 52 -24.05 4.07 2.80
C ASP A 52 -22.94 3.07 2.54
N PHE A 53 -22.12 2.80 3.56
CA PHE A 53 -20.98 1.88 3.45
C PHE A 53 -21.40 0.44 3.14
N GLY A 54 -22.60 0.03 3.56
CA GLY A 54 -23.15 -1.28 3.21
C GLY A 54 -23.37 -1.46 1.70
N LYS A 55 -23.72 -0.37 0.98
CA LYS A 55 -23.88 -0.39 -0.48
C LYS A 55 -22.56 -0.34 -1.25
N MET A 56 -21.44 -0.06 -0.58
CA MET A 56 -20.13 -0.04 -1.22
C MET A 56 -19.49 -1.43 -1.31
N CYS A 57 -19.97 -2.37 -0.50
CA CYS A 57 -19.40 -3.70 -0.33
C CYS A 57 -19.66 -4.64 -1.51
N ASP A 58 -18.70 -5.46 -1.82
CA ASP A 58 -18.95 -6.71 -2.52
C ASP A 58 -19.70 -7.67 -1.57
N ARG A 59 -20.79 -8.29 -2.09
CA ARG A 59 -21.70 -9.11 -1.27
C ARG A 59 -21.06 -10.38 -0.72
N ASP A 60 -20.07 -10.89 -1.42
CA ASP A 60 -19.43 -12.18 -1.11
C ASP A 60 -18.25 -12.05 -0.14
N THR A 61 -17.93 -10.81 0.31
CA THR A 61 -16.72 -10.53 1.10
C THR A 61 -16.99 -10.11 2.55
N GLN A 62 -18.11 -10.58 3.13
CA GLN A 62 -18.51 -10.20 4.48
C GLN A 62 -17.51 -10.69 5.54
N ASN A 63 -17.09 -9.76 6.43
CA ASN A 63 -16.18 -10.02 7.56
C ASN A 63 -14.79 -10.56 7.17
N ILE A 64 -14.36 -10.35 5.93
CA ILE A 64 -13.07 -10.88 5.43
C ILE A 64 -11.86 -10.29 6.16
N TRP A 65 -11.97 -9.06 6.62
CA TRP A 65 -10.92 -8.33 7.36
C TRP A 65 -11.27 -8.08 8.84
N GLY A 66 -12.19 -8.87 9.37
CA GLY A 66 -12.72 -8.74 10.72
C GLY A 66 -14.21 -8.40 10.74
N GLU A 67 -14.78 -8.32 11.94
CA GLU A 67 -16.20 -8.08 12.12
C GLU A 67 -16.66 -6.77 11.47
N HIS A 68 -17.80 -6.80 10.80
CA HIS A 68 -18.42 -5.70 10.06
C HIS A 68 -17.65 -5.21 8.82
N THR A 69 -16.54 -5.84 8.46
CA THR A 69 -15.76 -5.43 7.28
C THR A 69 -16.25 -6.08 5.99
N CYS A 70 -15.90 -5.46 4.87
CA CYS A 70 -16.07 -6.01 3.53
C CYS A 70 -14.99 -5.44 2.59
N GLU A 71 -14.83 -6.09 1.44
CA GLU A 71 -14.12 -5.49 0.30
C GLU A 71 -15.08 -4.56 -0.43
N PRO A 72 -14.67 -3.32 -0.74
CA PRO A 72 -15.45 -2.43 -1.59
C PRO A 72 -15.38 -2.87 -3.05
N THR A 73 -16.41 -2.57 -3.83
CA THR A 73 -16.39 -2.83 -5.27
C THR A 73 -16.59 -1.56 -6.09
N PHE A 74 -15.77 -1.37 -7.13
CA PHE A 74 -15.91 -0.26 -8.07
C PHE A 74 -17.19 -0.34 -8.90
N SER A 75 -17.89 -1.47 -8.95
CA SER A 75 -19.22 -1.56 -9.54
C SER A 75 -20.26 -0.75 -8.75
N SER A 76 -20.04 -0.53 -7.45
CA SER A 76 -20.93 0.28 -6.61
C SER A 76 -20.84 1.77 -6.97
N ARG A 77 -21.99 2.37 -7.30
CA ARG A 77 -22.09 3.82 -7.52
C ARG A 77 -21.78 4.60 -6.24
N GLU A 78 -22.18 4.06 -5.08
CA GLU A 78 -21.94 4.67 -3.77
C GLU A 78 -20.44 4.74 -3.48
N TYR A 79 -19.71 3.64 -3.72
CA TYR A 79 -18.27 3.62 -3.52
C TYR A 79 -17.52 4.58 -4.45
N ARG A 80 -17.89 4.62 -5.73
CA ARG A 80 -17.29 5.61 -6.65
C ARG A 80 -17.58 7.05 -6.23
N GLY A 81 -18.80 7.33 -5.70
CA GLY A 81 -19.14 8.64 -5.13
C GLY A 81 -18.29 8.99 -3.92
N TYR A 82 -18.11 8.04 -3.01
CA TYR A 82 -17.25 8.17 -1.83
C TYR A 82 -15.78 8.41 -2.22
N LEU A 83 -15.22 7.59 -3.12
CA LEU A 83 -13.85 7.79 -3.62
C LEU A 83 -13.65 9.18 -4.24
N LYS A 84 -14.61 9.61 -5.05
CA LYS A 84 -14.58 10.95 -5.64
C LYS A 84 -14.54 12.05 -4.58
N PHE A 85 -15.32 11.91 -3.51
CA PHE A 85 -15.34 12.87 -2.41
C PHE A 85 -14.00 12.89 -1.66
N ILE A 86 -13.55 11.74 -1.16
CA ILE A 86 -12.34 11.70 -0.32
C ILE A 86 -11.05 12.05 -1.08
N THR A 87 -10.94 11.66 -2.37
CA THR A 87 -9.75 11.99 -3.17
C THR A 87 -9.69 13.48 -3.49
N ARG A 88 -10.82 14.15 -3.74
CA ARG A 88 -10.88 15.59 -3.94
C ARG A 88 -10.52 16.35 -2.69
N LYS A 89 -11.05 15.97 -1.53
CA LYS A 89 -10.66 16.55 -0.23
C LYS A 89 -9.16 16.38 0.03
N ALA A 90 -8.60 15.22 -0.28
CA ALA A 90 -7.18 14.96 -0.14
C ALA A 90 -6.34 15.88 -1.05
N ILE A 91 -6.72 16.05 -2.33
CA ILE A 91 -6.05 16.98 -3.26
C ILE A 91 -6.14 18.41 -2.74
N ASP A 92 -7.29 18.85 -2.24
CA ASP A 92 -7.47 20.19 -1.67
C ASP A 92 -6.61 20.43 -0.42
N LEU A 93 -6.19 19.38 0.27
CA LEU A 93 -5.22 19.43 1.37
C LEU A 93 -3.75 19.31 0.94
N GLY A 94 -3.47 19.14 -0.36
CA GLY A 94 -2.11 19.06 -0.89
C GLY A 94 -1.58 17.62 -0.98
N VAL A 95 -2.43 16.60 -0.96
CA VAL A 95 -2.03 15.21 -1.24
C VAL A 95 -1.75 15.07 -2.73
N GLN A 96 -0.57 14.52 -3.05
CA GLN A 96 -0.07 14.37 -4.43
C GLN A 96 0.18 12.92 -4.85
N SER A 97 0.12 11.97 -3.92
CA SER A 97 0.30 10.55 -4.23
C SER A 97 -0.91 9.75 -3.76
N PHE A 98 -1.47 8.95 -4.66
CA PHE A 98 -2.59 8.05 -4.37
C PHE A 98 -2.17 6.62 -4.66
N MET A 99 -2.39 5.71 -3.71
CA MET A 99 -2.07 4.30 -3.89
C MET A 99 -3.30 3.45 -3.56
N PHE A 100 -3.76 2.68 -4.53
CA PHE A 100 -4.86 1.73 -4.35
C PHE A 100 -4.35 0.39 -3.86
N GLY A 101 -4.76 -0.01 -2.65
CA GLY A 101 -4.50 -1.33 -2.10
C GLY A 101 -5.30 -2.40 -2.84
N GLN A 102 -4.67 -3.52 -3.17
CA GLN A 102 -5.27 -4.71 -3.79
C GLN A 102 -6.40 -4.41 -4.80
N ILE A 103 -6.11 -3.49 -5.74
CA ILE A 103 -7.12 -2.95 -6.67
C ILE A 103 -7.82 -4.05 -7.49
N TYR A 104 -7.13 -5.18 -7.72
CA TYR A 104 -7.68 -6.33 -8.43
C TYR A 104 -8.89 -6.96 -7.73
N ARG A 105 -9.02 -6.78 -6.40
CA ARG A 105 -10.15 -7.25 -5.61
C ARG A 105 -11.34 -6.30 -5.69
N GLN A 106 -11.09 -5.03 -5.98
CA GLN A 106 -12.12 -3.99 -6.04
C GLN A 106 -12.78 -3.88 -7.43
N GLU A 107 -12.15 -4.44 -8.47
CA GLU A 107 -12.70 -4.43 -9.82
C GLU A 107 -13.85 -5.42 -10.02
N SER A 108 -14.75 -5.08 -10.92
CA SER A 108 -15.83 -5.96 -11.33
C SER A 108 -15.36 -6.93 -12.42
N SER A 109 -15.79 -8.18 -12.34
CA SER A 109 -15.56 -9.17 -13.40
C SER A 109 -16.22 -8.83 -14.75
N MET A 110 -17.22 -7.94 -14.74
CA MET A 110 -17.95 -7.57 -15.95
C MET A 110 -17.41 -6.32 -16.64
N ARG A 111 -16.79 -5.41 -15.89
CA ARG A 111 -16.28 -4.13 -16.41
C ARG A 111 -15.21 -3.56 -15.48
N ASN A 112 -14.13 -3.05 -16.06
CA ASN A 112 -13.12 -2.29 -15.34
C ASN A 112 -13.58 -0.84 -15.13
N TYR A 113 -13.69 -0.41 -13.88
CA TYR A 113 -14.07 0.95 -13.48
C TYR A 113 -12.86 1.83 -13.12
N ALA A 114 -11.70 1.25 -12.83
CA ALA A 114 -10.48 2.00 -12.51
C ALA A 114 -10.17 3.12 -13.51
N PRO A 115 -10.32 2.93 -14.86
CA PRO A 115 -10.05 4.00 -15.82
C PRO A 115 -10.87 5.28 -15.58
N GLU A 116 -12.12 5.14 -15.13
CA GLU A 116 -13.00 6.28 -14.84
C GLU A 116 -12.58 6.99 -13.56
N ILE A 117 -12.28 6.22 -12.52
CA ILE A 117 -11.86 6.72 -11.20
C ILE A 117 -10.54 7.48 -11.32
N ILE A 118 -9.53 6.88 -11.97
CA ILE A 118 -8.21 7.47 -12.15
C ILE A 118 -8.30 8.76 -12.97
N ARG A 119 -9.11 8.76 -14.04
CA ARG A 119 -9.35 9.95 -14.85
C ARG A 119 -10.01 11.07 -14.05
N ASP A 120 -10.99 10.77 -13.17
CA ASP A 120 -11.63 11.79 -12.32
C ASP A 120 -10.63 12.42 -11.36
N ILE A 121 -9.77 11.62 -10.72
CA ILE A 121 -8.70 12.11 -9.82
C ILE A 121 -7.74 13.03 -10.59
N ARG A 122 -7.21 12.60 -11.72
CA ARG A 122 -6.27 13.39 -12.54
C ARG A 122 -6.90 14.67 -13.06
N ASN A 123 -8.17 14.62 -13.51
CA ASN A 123 -8.88 15.79 -14.00
C ASN A 123 -9.13 16.82 -12.89
N TYR A 124 -9.44 16.35 -11.69
CA TYR A 124 -9.63 17.25 -10.54
C TYR A 124 -8.30 17.88 -10.13
N ALA A 125 -7.24 17.09 -9.99
CA ALA A 125 -5.90 17.59 -9.68
C ALA A 125 -5.43 18.63 -10.70
N LYS A 126 -5.60 18.36 -12.00
CA LYS A 126 -5.29 19.33 -13.07
C LYS A 126 -6.05 20.66 -12.92
N LYS A 127 -7.35 20.61 -12.56
CA LYS A 127 -8.14 21.82 -12.30
C LYS A 127 -7.63 22.63 -11.11
N LYS A 128 -6.98 21.97 -10.15
CA LYS A 128 -6.37 22.60 -8.96
C LYS A 128 -4.91 23.01 -9.19
N GLY A 129 -4.33 22.73 -10.36
CA GLY A 129 -2.92 22.98 -10.63
C GLY A 129 -1.96 22.09 -9.84
N VAL A 130 -2.41 20.88 -9.46
CA VAL A 130 -1.65 19.90 -8.67
C VAL A 130 -1.28 18.72 -9.55
N ASP A 131 0.00 18.39 -9.59
CA ASP A 131 0.46 17.14 -10.19
C ASP A 131 0.25 15.98 -9.21
N VAL A 132 -0.29 14.86 -9.71
CA VAL A 132 -0.56 13.69 -8.90
C VAL A 132 0.07 12.44 -9.50
N VAL A 133 0.56 11.57 -8.63
CA VAL A 133 1.08 10.24 -8.94
C VAL A 133 0.10 9.19 -8.41
N ILE A 134 -0.28 8.23 -9.24
CA ILE A 134 -1.25 7.19 -8.89
C ILE A 134 -0.60 5.82 -9.05
N GLY A 135 -0.52 5.09 -7.95
CA GLY A 135 -0.05 3.70 -7.89
C GLY A 135 -1.14 2.72 -7.52
N ALA A 136 -0.89 1.44 -7.70
CA ALA A 136 -1.79 0.37 -7.28
C ALA A 136 -1.06 -0.95 -6.97
N GLN A 137 -1.62 -1.70 -6.03
CA GLN A 137 -1.30 -3.10 -5.83
C GLN A 137 -2.14 -3.94 -6.80
N THR A 138 -1.53 -4.38 -7.88
CA THR A 138 -2.23 -5.01 -9.01
C THR A 138 -2.24 -6.55 -8.94
N GLY A 139 -1.62 -7.14 -7.92
CA GLY A 139 -1.54 -8.59 -7.75
C GLY A 139 -0.95 -9.26 -9.00
N SER A 140 -1.67 -10.23 -9.55
CA SER A 140 -1.26 -11.01 -10.72
C SER A 140 -1.80 -10.46 -12.05
N ILE A 141 -2.30 -9.22 -12.10
CA ILE A 141 -2.77 -8.61 -13.35
C ILE A 141 -1.60 -8.43 -14.31
N THR A 142 -1.72 -8.99 -15.53
CA THR A 142 -0.72 -8.90 -16.59
C THR A 142 -1.20 -8.15 -17.83
N ASP A 143 -2.42 -7.58 -17.80
CA ASP A 143 -2.94 -6.77 -18.89
C ASP A 143 -2.19 -5.43 -18.97
N ALA A 144 -1.42 -5.24 -20.04
CA ALA A 144 -0.58 -4.06 -20.22
C ALA A 144 -1.38 -2.74 -20.27
N LYS A 145 -2.61 -2.76 -20.81
CA LYS A 145 -3.45 -1.56 -20.89
C LYS A 145 -3.96 -1.18 -19.50
N TYR A 146 -4.28 -2.17 -18.68
CA TYR A 146 -4.68 -1.93 -17.30
C TYR A 146 -3.50 -1.41 -16.47
N LEU A 147 -2.34 -2.04 -16.55
CA LEU A 147 -1.13 -1.60 -15.84
C LEU A 147 -0.68 -0.19 -16.24
N ALA A 148 -0.87 0.18 -17.51
CA ALA A 148 -0.53 1.51 -18.03
C ALA A 148 -1.44 2.65 -17.48
N LEU A 149 -2.52 2.34 -16.77
CA LEU A 149 -3.35 3.34 -16.07
C LEU A 149 -2.59 4.00 -14.92
N PHE A 150 -1.66 3.27 -14.32
CA PHE A 150 -0.92 3.68 -13.12
C PHE A 150 0.45 4.25 -13.48
N ASP A 151 0.93 5.16 -12.66
CA ASP A 151 2.26 5.70 -12.76
C ASP A 151 3.30 4.71 -12.21
N TYR A 152 2.88 3.86 -11.25
CA TYR A 152 3.65 2.72 -10.77
C TYR A 152 2.73 1.61 -10.26
N ILE A 153 3.26 0.38 -10.19
CA ILE A 153 2.64 -0.74 -9.48
C ILE A 153 3.45 -1.07 -8.22
N GLU A 154 2.79 -1.52 -7.17
CA GLU A 154 3.42 -1.85 -5.89
C GLU A 154 3.10 -3.29 -5.48
N GLY A 155 4.08 -3.97 -4.89
CA GLY A 155 3.87 -5.31 -4.34
C GLY A 155 5.03 -5.85 -3.53
N GLY A 156 4.81 -7.01 -2.93
CA GLY A 156 5.80 -7.71 -2.12
C GLY A 156 6.98 -8.23 -2.93
N VAL A 157 8.14 -8.31 -2.29
CA VAL A 157 9.37 -8.85 -2.88
C VAL A 157 9.30 -10.37 -2.98
N GLY A 158 8.86 -11.04 -1.92
CA GLY A 158 9.03 -12.47 -1.71
C GLY A 158 10.46 -12.81 -1.26
N ILE A 159 10.70 -12.89 0.05
CA ILE A 159 11.98 -13.33 0.61
C ILE A 159 11.84 -14.64 1.37
N ASP A 160 12.87 -15.48 1.29
CA ASP A 160 12.97 -16.69 2.09
C ASP A 160 13.48 -16.43 3.53
N GLY A 161 13.49 -17.47 4.36
CA GLY A 161 13.97 -17.36 5.75
C GLY A 161 15.45 -16.95 5.90
N ARG A 162 16.23 -16.94 4.82
CA ARG A 162 17.60 -16.44 4.76
C ARG A 162 17.68 -14.99 4.32
N GLY A 163 16.56 -14.39 3.91
CA GLY A 163 16.49 -13.03 3.39
C GLY A 163 16.96 -12.91 1.94
N ASP A 164 16.99 -14.01 1.23
CA ASP A 164 17.27 -14.05 -0.20
C ASP A 164 15.94 -13.97 -0.98
N ILE A 165 15.96 -13.34 -2.17
CA ILE A 165 14.79 -13.21 -3.03
C ILE A 165 14.38 -14.61 -3.49
N GLU A 166 13.12 -14.96 -3.31
CA GLU A 166 12.57 -16.22 -3.79
C GLU A 166 12.55 -16.27 -5.32
N SER A 167 12.78 -17.45 -5.88
CA SER A 167 12.60 -17.64 -7.31
C SER A 167 11.11 -17.71 -7.64
N GLY A 168 10.65 -16.88 -8.57
CA GLY A 168 9.24 -16.80 -8.90
C GLY A 168 8.97 -16.90 -10.37
N PRO A 169 7.75 -16.62 -10.86
CA PRO A 169 6.65 -15.99 -10.14
C PRO A 169 5.86 -16.93 -9.23
N CYS A 170 5.27 -16.37 -8.19
CA CYS A 170 4.32 -17.08 -7.33
C CYS A 170 2.99 -17.28 -8.04
N LEU A 171 2.78 -18.43 -8.61
CA LEU A 171 1.55 -18.77 -9.32
C LEU A 171 0.55 -19.53 -8.47
N SER A 172 0.92 -19.95 -7.26
CA SER A 172 0.10 -20.76 -6.39
C SER A 172 0.32 -20.38 -4.92
N ARG A 173 -0.77 -20.38 -4.14
CA ARG A 173 -0.72 -20.17 -2.68
C ARG A 173 0.04 -21.25 -1.90
N LYS A 174 0.48 -22.31 -2.57
CA LYS A 174 1.30 -23.36 -1.97
C LYS A 174 2.78 -23.01 -1.96
N GLU A 175 3.16 -22.02 -2.74
CA GLU A 175 4.52 -21.49 -2.77
C GLU A 175 4.59 -20.37 -1.75
N SER A 176 5.67 -20.24 -1.03
CA SER A 176 5.86 -19.25 0.03
C SER A 176 6.04 -17.82 -0.48
N CYS A 177 6.12 -17.65 -1.79
CA CYS A 177 6.28 -16.34 -2.42
C CYS A 177 4.94 -15.70 -2.84
N TRP A 178 4.90 -14.38 -2.82
CA TRP A 178 3.76 -13.55 -3.26
C TRP A 178 4.06 -12.86 -4.58
N ALA A 179 3.02 -12.29 -5.19
CA ALA A 179 3.06 -11.60 -6.46
C ALA A 179 4.39 -10.89 -6.74
N LEU A 180 5.36 -11.61 -7.29
CA LEU A 180 6.67 -11.09 -7.63
C LEU A 180 6.55 -10.14 -8.83
N LEU A 181 6.03 -8.94 -8.58
CA LEU A 181 5.74 -7.94 -9.62
C LEU A 181 6.99 -7.55 -10.41
N TRP A 182 8.17 -7.73 -9.83
CA TRP A 182 9.44 -7.56 -10.52
C TRP A 182 9.77 -8.67 -11.51
N HIS A 183 9.08 -9.81 -11.44
CA HIS A 183 9.31 -10.92 -12.37
C HIS A 183 8.89 -10.53 -13.81
N PRO A 184 9.62 -10.97 -14.84
CA PRO A 184 9.34 -10.60 -16.26
C PRO A 184 7.91 -10.87 -16.74
N VAL A 185 7.19 -11.79 -16.11
CA VAL A 185 5.77 -12.05 -16.40
C VAL A 185 4.89 -10.81 -16.10
N TYR A 186 5.27 -9.98 -15.14
CA TYR A 186 4.52 -8.80 -14.70
C TYR A 186 5.25 -7.48 -14.99
N ALA A 187 6.49 -7.34 -14.53
CA ALA A 187 7.23 -6.09 -14.50
C ALA A 187 7.41 -5.43 -15.88
N GLY A 188 7.66 -6.21 -16.91
CA GLY A 188 7.86 -5.68 -18.26
C GLY A 188 6.62 -5.00 -18.88
N LYS A 189 5.50 -4.96 -18.19
CA LYS A 189 4.22 -4.42 -18.67
C LYS A 189 3.77 -3.16 -17.92
N ALA A 190 4.41 -2.83 -16.81
CA ALA A 190 4.16 -1.63 -16.04
C ALA A 190 5.20 -0.54 -16.37
N LYS A 191 4.84 0.73 -16.17
CA LYS A 191 5.79 1.85 -16.38
C LYS A 191 6.90 1.82 -15.33
N ASN A 192 6.51 1.67 -14.06
CA ASN A 192 7.40 1.64 -12.92
C ASN A 192 6.94 0.56 -11.95
N VAL A 193 7.88 -0.04 -11.24
CA VAL A 193 7.62 -1.07 -10.23
C VAL A 193 8.25 -0.62 -8.91
N LEU A 194 7.47 -0.62 -7.83
CA LEU A 194 7.91 -0.34 -6.48
C LEU A 194 7.71 -1.58 -5.62
N LEU A 195 8.79 -2.10 -5.06
CA LEU A 195 8.78 -3.29 -4.21
C LEU A 195 8.86 -2.90 -2.73
N HIS A 196 8.25 -3.70 -1.88
CA HIS A 196 8.35 -3.56 -0.42
C HIS A 196 8.37 -4.94 0.25
N LEU A 197 8.76 -4.98 1.52
CA LEU A 197 8.52 -6.15 2.36
C LEU A 197 7.06 -6.13 2.79
N ASP A 198 6.26 -7.09 2.33
CA ASP A 198 4.82 -7.17 2.61
C ASP A 198 4.54 -7.38 4.10
N TRP A 199 3.45 -6.78 4.63
CA TRP A 199 3.16 -6.73 6.07
C TRP A 199 1.67 -6.84 6.39
N THR A 200 1.06 -7.96 6.16
CA THR A 200 -0.35 -8.20 6.51
C THR A 200 -0.55 -8.72 7.94
N GLY A 201 0.54 -9.01 8.63
CA GLY A 201 0.54 -9.55 10.01
C GLY A 201 0.37 -11.05 10.07
N VAL A 202 0.75 -11.77 9.02
CA VAL A 202 0.80 -13.24 8.98
C VAL A 202 2.24 -13.74 8.99
N THR A 203 2.45 -14.95 9.45
CA THR A 203 3.77 -15.52 9.75
C THR A 203 4.71 -15.69 8.58
N TYR A 204 4.19 -15.67 7.36
CA TYR A 204 4.92 -15.88 6.12
C TYR A 204 5.09 -14.61 5.29
N ASP A 205 4.61 -13.46 5.78
CA ASP A 205 4.88 -12.18 5.13
C ASP A 205 6.37 -11.85 5.15
N ASP A 206 6.82 -11.14 4.13
CA ASP A 206 8.21 -10.70 4.00
C ASP A 206 8.71 -9.98 5.25
N LEU A 207 7.93 -9.03 5.76
CA LEU A 207 8.33 -8.25 6.94
C LEU A 207 8.37 -9.10 8.20
N ASP A 208 7.50 -10.10 8.32
CA ASP A 208 7.48 -11.01 9.45
C ASP A 208 8.73 -11.91 9.46
N VAL A 209 9.07 -12.45 8.30
CA VAL A 209 10.31 -13.23 8.07
C VAL A 209 11.53 -12.35 8.36
N PHE A 210 11.57 -11.14 7.80
CA PHE A 210 12.64 -10.16 7.98
C PHE A 210 12.85 -9.78 9.45
N ALA A 211 11.78 -9.49 10.19
CA ALA A 211 11.87 -9.08 11.59
C ALA A 211 12.45 -10.14 12.53
N ARG A 212 12.39 -11.43 12.15
CA ARG A 212 13.01 -12.54 12.92
C ARG A 212 14.51 -12.64 12.75
N MET A 213 15.08 -12.01 11.74
CA MET A 213 16.52 -12.04 11.48
C MET A 213 17.28 -11.21 12.52
N SER A 214 18.56 -11.54 12.72
CA SER A 214 19.46 -10.67 13.51
C SER A 214 19.59 -9.30 12.83
N GLN A 215 19.88 -8.25 13.60
CA GLN A 215 20.08 -6.90 13.07
C GLN A 215 21.12 -6.85 11.94
N LYS A 216 22.25 -7.57 12.11
CA LYS A 216 23.28 -7.68 11.07
C LYS A 216 22.74 -8.30 9.78
N LYS A 217 21.92 -9.36 9.90
CA LYS A 217 21.31 -10.01 8.73
C LYS A 217 20.28 -9.11 8.07
N ARG A 218 19.44 -8.40 8.85
CA ARG A 218 18.49 -7.42 8.32
C ARG A 218 19.19 -6.32 7.51
N ALA A 219 20.26 -5.74 8.05
CA ALA A 219 21.05 -4.74 7.36
C ALA A 219 21.61 -5.26 6.01
N GLN A 220 22.09 -6.50 5.99
CA GLN A 220 22.57 -7.12 4.75
C GLN A 220 21.44 -7.39 3.77
N THR A 221 20.30 -7.91 4.24
CA THR A 221 19.10 -8.15 3.40
C THR A 221 18.61 -6.86 2.75
N LEU A 222 18.46 -5.77 3.51
CA LEU A 222 18.05 -4.47 2.95
C LEU A 222 19.00 -3.96 1.88
N ARG A 223 20.32 -4.09 2.11
CA ARG A 223 21.33 -3.69 1.14
C ARG A 223 21.21 -4.51 -0.15
N ASN A 224 21.07 -5.84 -0.02
CA ASN A 224 20.93 -6.72 -1.16
C ASN A 224 19.66 -6.42 -1.98
N LEU A 225 18.52 -6.28 -1.31
CA LEU A 225 17.24 -5.95 -1.97
C LEU A 225 17.29 -4.60 -2.69
N TYR A 226 17.77 -3.57 -2.00
CA TYR A 226 17.92 -2.24 -2.58
C TYR A 226 18.80 -2.26 -3.83
N SER A 227 20.01 -2.83 -3.70
CA SER A 227 20.96 -2.91 -4.82
C SER A 227 20.40 -3.71 -5.99
N TYR A 228 19.75 -4.84 -5.70
CA TYR A 228 19.17 -5.70 -6.73
C TYR A 228 18.10 -4.97 -7.53
N PHE A 229 17.09 -4.36 -6.86
CA PHE A 229 15.98 -3.73 -7.56
C PHE A 229 16.39 -2.42 -8.25
N VAL A 230 17.18 -1.58 -7.60
CA VAL A 230 17.67 -0.34 -8.21
C VAL A 230 18.52 -0.61 -9.45
N SER A 231 19.35 -1.68 -9.45
CA SER A 231 20.13 -2.07 -10.64
C SER A 231 19.26 -2.51 -11.82
N GLN A 232 18.00 -2.80 -11.62
CA GLN A 232 17.02 -3.17 -12.63
C GLN A 232 16.02 -2.05 -12.95
N ASP A 233 16.33 -0.82 -12.56
CA ASP A 233 15.46 0.35 -12.75
C ASP A 233 14.10 0.22 -12.03
N MET A 234 14.08 -0.47 -10.88
CA MET A 234 12.91 -0.62 -10.02
C MET A 234 13.12 0.12 -8.70
N GLY A 235 12.04 0.57 -8.07
CA GLY A 235 12.08 1.15 -6.73
C GLY A 235 12.00 0.09 -5.64
N PHE A 236 12.68 0.32 -4.52
CA PHE A 236 12.50 -0.46 -3.30
C PHE A 236 12.16 0.45 -2.12
N LEU A 237 10.99 0.23 -1.53
CA LEU A 237 10.52 0.96 -0.36
C LEU A 237 11.15 0.35 0.89
N MET A 238 12.02 1.09 1.55
CA MET A 238 12.57 0.68 2.84
C MET A 238 11.47 0.50 3.88
N PRO A 239 11.51 -0.55 4.70
CA PRO A 239 10.51 -0.77 5.73
C PRO A 239 10.57 0.34 6.78
N TYR A 240 9.45 1.01 7.02
CA TYR A 240 9.35 2.12 7.98
C TYR A 240 8.38 1.81 9.12
N PHE A 241 7.38 0.98 8.87
CA PHE A 241 6.41 0.50 9.85
C PHE A 241 5.66 -0.70 9.26
N GLY A 242 5.29 -1.65 10.12
CA GLY A 242 4.43 -2.75 9.70
C GLY A 242 3.92 -3.58 10.86
N VAL A 243 2.82 -4.28 10.63
CA VAL A 243 2.22 -5.20 11.60
C VAL A 243 2.90 -6.56 11.44
N LEU A 244 3.28 -7.15 12.58
CA LEU A 244 3.85 -8.49 12.65
C LEU A 244 2.83 -9.48 13.19
N ASP A 245 3.01 -10.75 12.89
CA ASP A 245 2.26 -11.83 13.51
C ASP A 245 2.42 -11.82 15.04
N ARG A 246 1.38 -12.26 15.75
CA ARG A 246 1.36 -12.28 17.23
C ARG A 246 2.47 -13.11 17.84
N THR A 247 2.95 -14.10 17.12
CA THR A 247 3.97 -15.05 17.59
C THR A 247 5.36 -14.70 17.08
N ASN A 248 5.50 -13.60 16.31
CA ASN A 248 6.75 -13.28 15.63
C ASN A 248 7.94 -13.25 16.59
N GLY A 249 7.82 -12.57 17.70
CA GLY A 249 8.97 -12.41 18.59
C GLY A 249 10.11 -11.56 18.04
N GLY A 250 10.31 -11.48 16.74
CA GLY A 250 11.28 -10.70 15.97
C GLY A 250 12.23 -9.78 16.74
N CYS A 251 12.48 -8.62 16.22
CA CYS A 251 13.31 -7.60 16.88
C CYS A 251 12.63 -6.93 18.10
N PHE A 252 11.38 -7.23 18.35
CA PHE A 252 10.60 -6.69 19.48
C PHE A 252 10.46 -7.64 20.65
N GLY A 253 10.71 -8.93 20.45
CA GLY A 253 10.37 -9.96 21.42
C GLY A 253 8.86 -10.30 21.41
N PRO A 254 8.46 -11.33 22.17
CA PRO A 254 7.23 -12.10 21.95
C PRO A 254 5.91 -11.37 22.19
N LYS A 255 5.90 -10.16 22.68
CA LYS A 255 4.66 -9.41 22.97
C LYS A 255 4.41 -8.23 22.04
N LYS A 256 5.31 -7.92 21.12
CA LYS A 256 5.20 -6.75 20.27
C LYS A 256 4.88 -7.17 18.84
N ARG A 257 4.02 -6.42 18.18
CA ARG A 257 3.41 -6.73 16.90
C ARG A 257 3.73 -5.74 15.80
N PHE A 258 4.64 -4.81 16.06
CA PHE A 258 4.95 -3.77 15.10
C PHE A 258 6.43 -3.73 14.83
N TYR A 259 6.79 -3.71 13.56
CA TYR A 259 8.12 -3.36 13.11
C TYR A 259 8.26 -1.83 13.06
N SER A 260 9.41 -1.33 13.45
CA SER A 260 9.86 0.02 13.18
C SER A 260 11.40 0.03 13.13
N PRO A 261 12.02 0.67 12.14
CA PRO A 261 13.48 0.76 12.05
C PRO A 261 14.08 1.68 13.10
N SER A 262 13.31 2.54 13.74
CA SER A 262 13.79 3.58 14.65
C SER A 262 14.64 3.03 15.80
N ASP A 263 15.78 3.65 16.03
CA ASP A 263 16.66 3.38 17.16
C ASP A 263 15.96 3.58 18.53
N ALA A 264 15.02 4.52 18.58
CA ALA A 264 14.23 4.80 19.78
C ALA A 264 13.15 3.74 20.05
N TYR A 265 12.77 2.97 19.02
CA TYR A 265 11.63 2.04 19.17
C TYR A 265 12.08 0.60 19.40
N SER A 266 12.85 -0.03 18.51
CA SER A 266 13.38 -1.37 18.82
C SER A 266 14.20 -2.11 17.80
N CYS A 267 13.84 -2.06 16.51
CA CYS A 267 14.54 -2.88 15.51
C CYS A 267 15.92 -2.31 15.18
N LYS A 268 16.11 -0.99 15.35
CA LYS A 268 17.40 -0.31 15.21
C LYS A 268 18.06 -0.48 13.83
N ASP A 269 17.23 -0.49 12.79
CA ASP A 269 17.69 -0.61 11.41
C ASP A 269 17.92 0.75 10.74
N GLU A 270 17.58 1.86 11.41
CA GLU A 270 17.64 3.23 10.88
C GLU A 270 19.01 3.59 10.33
N LYS A 271 20.08 3.25 11.07
CA LYS A 271 21.47 3.50 10.62
C LYS A 271 21.83 2.73 9.35
N ALA A 272 21.36 1.48 9.23
CA ALA A 272 21.60 0.69 8.04
C ALA A 272 20.85 1.26 6.83
N ILE A 273 19.60 1.68 7.01
CA ILE A 273 18.79 2.32 5.96
C ILE A 273 19.45 3.63 5.49
N THR A 274 19.87 4.48 6.43
CA THR A 274 20.55 5.74 6.13
C THR A 274 21.85 5.48 5.34
N ALA A 275 22.68 4.54 5.78
CA ALA A 275 23.91 4.19 5.09
C ALA A 275 23.68 3.70 3.65
N ILE A 276 22.61 2.93 3.41
CA ILE A 276 22.25 2.48 2.06
C ILE A 276 21.91 3.68 1.16
N PHE A 277 21.10 4.63 1.63
CA PHE A 277 20.77 5.83 0.85
C PHE A 277 21.96 6.76 0.62
N GLU A 278 22.94 6.76 1.51
CA GLU A 278 24.19 7.51 1.37
C GLU A 278 25.24 6.78 0.51
N GLY A 279 24.94 5.59 -0.01
CA GLY A 279 25.87 4.79 -0.82
C GLY A 279 27.03 4.18 -0.05
N LYS A 280 26.87 3.94 1.26
CA LYS A 280 27.89 3.39 2.17
C LYS A 280 27.69 1.91 2.46
#